data_c24e9c31662388bc539ce09a1fa8ea22
#
_entry.id   c24e9c31662388bc539ce09a1fa8ea22
#
_cell.length_a   1.000
_cell.length_b   1.000
_cell.length_c   1.000
_cell.angle_alpha   90.00
_cell.angle_beta   90.00
_cell.angle_gamma   90.00
#
_symmetry.space_group_name_H-M   'P 1'
#
loop_
_entity.id
_entity.type
_entity.pdbx_description
1 polymer ?
#
loop_
_entity_poly.entity_id
_entity_poly.type
_entity_poly.pdbx_seq_one_letter_code
_entity_poly.pdbx_strand_id
1 'polypeptide(L)'
;MSFKLKYSKEVESARKKLKPVLALESTIIAHGMPFPQNLDFALEAESTCKSQGVTPATVAIIDGTVCVGLEKEELDLISSSKDIKKVSMRELGLATSLGWSGATTVSSTMHVAKRVNIEVFATGGIGGVHRDVDQSFDISQDLAALSRLSMVVVSAGAKSILDLPKTVELLETLGVCMVGFKTNDFPSFYSRSSGIKKVTKLSLIHI
;
A
#
# COMPACT_ATOMS: atom_id res chain seq x y z
N MET A 1 4.98 19.14 -6.25
CA MET A 1 6.32 18.59 -5.96
C MET A 1 6.79 17.82 -7.19
N SER A 2 7.96 18.11 -7.74
CA SER A 2 8.59 17.30 -8.80
C SER A 2 9.65 16.42 -8.14
N PHE A 3 9.59 15.10 -8.33
CA PHE A 3 10.61 14.17 -7.89
C PHE A 3 11.07 13.32 -9.07
N LYS A 4 12.30 12.83 -9.00
CA LYS A 4 12.84 11.93 -10.01
C LYS A 4 12.06 10.61 -9.96
N LEU A 5 11.59 10.17 -11.13
CA LEU A 5 10.74 8.99 -11.27
C LEU A 5 11.43 7.99 -12.21
N LYS A 6 11.40 6.72 -11.83
CA LYS A 6 11.87 5.58 -12.62
C LYS A 6 10.78 4.52 -12.67
N TYR A 7 10.60 3.90 -13.83
CA TYR A 7 9.77 2.71 -13.98
C TYR A 7 10.67 1.49 -14.20
N SER A 8 10.25 0.34 -13.67
CA SER A 8 10.84 -0.92 -14.12
C SER A 8 10.53 -1.16 -15.60
N LYS A 9 11.35 -1.96 -16.25
CA LYS A 9 11.15 -2.31 -17.68
C LYS A 9 9.78 -2.93 -17.92
N GLU A 10 9.32 -3.75 -16.98
CA GLU A 10 8.03 -4.43 -17.06
C GLU A 10 6.86 -3.43 -16.97
N VAL A 11 6.88 -2.52 -15.99
CA VAL A 11 5.87 -1.48 -15.83
C VAL A 11 5.87 -0.51 -17.01
N GLU A 12 7.04 -0.11 -17.50
CA GLU A 12 7.15 0.77 -18.68
C GLU A 12 6.53 0.09 -19.92
N SER A 13 6.83 -1.20 -20.14
CA SER A 13 6.24 -1.97 -21.24
C SER A 13 4.72 -2.12 -21.10
N ALA A 14 4.23 -2.39 -19.90
CA ALA A 14 2.80 -2.53 -19.63
C ALA A 14 2.04 -1.22 -19.93
N ARG A 15 2.59 -0.09 -19.48
CA ARG A 15 2.02 1.23 -19.73
C ARG A 15 1.95 1.57 -21.21
N LYS A 16 3.02 1.30 -21.97
CA LYS A 16 3.04 1.50 -23.43
C LYS A 16 2.00 0.66 -24.16
N LYS A 17 1.70 -0.53 -23.62
CA LYS A 17 0.74 -1.50 -24.21
C LYS A 17 -0.67 -1.38 -23.61
N LEU A 18 -0.92 -0.41 -22.74
CA LEU A 18 -2.19 -0.22 -22.02
C LEU A 18 -2.65 -1.48 -21.26
N LYS A 19 -1.69 -2.24 -20.72
CA LYS A 19 -1.99 -3.39 -19.87
C LYS A 19 -2.28 -2.94 -18.43
N PRO A 20 -3.08 -3.72 -17.66
CA PRO A 20 -3.38 -3.39 -16.28
C PRO A 20 -2.10 -3.42 -15.43
N VAL A 21 -1.98 -2.40 -14.56
CA VAL A 21 -0.89 -2.27 -13.59
C VAL A 21 -1.50 -2.13 -12.21
N LEU A 22 -0.96 -2.87 -11.24
CA LEU A 22 -1.37 -2.87 -9.84
C LEU A 22 -0.25 -2.33 -8.97
N ALA A 23 -0.53 -1.29 -8.18
CA ALA A 23 0.45 -0.79 -7.20
C ALA A 23 0.54 -1.74 -5.99
N LEU A 24 1.75 -1.91 -5.47
CA LEU A 24 2.07 -2.63 -4.25
C LEU A 24 2.96 -1.74 -3.36
N GLU A 25 2.77 -1.79 -2.03
CA GLU A 25 3.66 -1.13 -1.09
C GLU A 25 4.93 -1.93 -0.85
N SER A 26 5.95 -1.30 -0.27
CA SER A 26 7.21 -1.96 0.09
C SER A 26 7.51 -2.00 1.59
N THR A 27 6.70 -1.31 2.44
CA THR A 27 6.92 -1.34 3.90
C THR A 27 6.85 -2.77 4.47
N ILE A 28 5.95 -3.62 3.96
CA ILE A 28 5.86 -5.01 4.40
C ILE A 28 7.14 -5.78 4.08
N ILE A 29 7.82 -5.45 2.98
CA ILE A 29 9.06 -6.08 2.56
C ILE A 29 10.20 -5.66 3.50
N ALA A 30 10.39 -4.34 3.72
CA ALA A 30 11.52 -3.85 4.50
C ALA A 30 11.35 -3.98 6.02
N HIS A 31 10.11 -3.93 6.53
CA HIS A 31 9.84 -3.79 7.96
C HIS A 31 8.78 -4.76 8.50
N GLY A 32 8.13 -5.53 7.65
CA GLY A 32 7.02 -6.40 8.08
C GLY A 32 7.41 -7.83 8.40
N MET A 33 8.47 -8.34 7.78
CA MET A 33 8.93 -9.71 7.92
C MET A 33 10.46 -9.78 7.88
N PRO A 34 11.08 -10.81 8.50
CA PRO A 34 12.53 -11.00 8.43
C PRO A 34 12.96 -11.48 7.04
N PHE A 35 14.23 -11.19 6.68
CA PHE A 35 14.89 -11.80 5.52
C PHE A 35 15.24 -13.27 5.81
N PRO A 36 15.05 -14.22 4.87
CA PRO A 36 14.64 -14.01 3.47
C PRO A 36 13.12 -14.09 3.22
N GLN A 37 12.30 -14.37 4.23
CA GLN A 37 10.85 -14.56 4.06
C GLN A 37 10.15 -13.35 3.44
N ASN A 38 10.63 -12.15 3.71
CA ASN A 38 10.11 -10.91 3.11
C ASN A 38 10.34 -10.84 1.60
N LEU A 39 11.49 -11.31 1.11
CA LEU A 39 11.79 -11.40 -0.30
C LEU A 39 10.93 -12.45 -1.00
N ASP A 40 10.82 -13.64 -0.38
CA ASP A 40 9.98 -14.73 -0.90
C ASP A 40 8.53 -14.28 -1.03
N PHE A 41 7.99 -13.59 -0.01
CA PHE A 41 6.65 -13.00 -0.05
C PHE A 41 6.49 -11.98 -1.18
N ALA A 42 7.45 -11.10 -1.38
CA ALA A 42 7.39 -10.10 -2.44
C ALA A 42 7.36 -10.74 -3.82
N LEU A 43 8.23 -11.74 -4.05
CA LEU A 43 8.28 -12.49 -5.30
C LEU A 43 6.99 -13.28 -5.56
N GLU A 44 6.41 -13.91 -4.54
CA GLU A 44 5.14 -14.62 -4.63
C GLU A 44 3.98 -13.67 -4.95
N ALA A 45 3.91 -12.51 -4.29
CA ALA A 45 2.90 -11.50 -4.55
C ALA A 45 2.97 -10.98 -5.99
N GLU A 46 4.16 -10.66 -6.48
CA GLU A 46 4.34 -10.25 -7.88
C GLU A 46 4.03 -11.36 -8.87
N SER A 47 4.44 -12.59 -8.59
CA SER A 47 4.13 -13.76 -9.42
C SER A 47 2.61 -14.00 -9.49
N THR A 48 1.91 -13.85 -8.37
CA THR A 48 0.45 -13.95 -8.32
C THR A 48 -0.23 -12.92 -9.21
N CYS A 49 0.21 -11.66 -9.18
CA CYS A 49 -0.29 -10.63 -10.09
C CYS A 49 -0.07 -11.01 -11.56
N LYS A 50 1.14 -11.44 -11.90
CA LYS A 50 1.52 -11.82 -13.26
C LYS A 50 0.70 -13.00 -13.78
N SER A 51 0.44 -14.00 -12.94
CA SER A 51 -0.39 -15.17 -13.31
C SER A 51 -1.83 -14.79 -13.64
N GLN A 52 -2.32 -13.66 -13.14
CA GLN A 52 -3.62 -13.08 -13.44
C GLN A 52 -3.60 -12.06 -14.60
N GLY A 53 -2.48 -11.95 -15.31
CA GLY A 53 -2.32 -11.01 -16.43
C GLY A 53 -2.16 -9.55 -16.02
N VAL A 54 -1.85 -9.27 -14.75
CA VAL A 54 -1.67 -7.92 -14.20
C VAL A 54 -0.18 -7.68 -13.93
N THR A 55 0.32 -6.51 -14.31
CA THR A 55 1.72 -6.11 -14.04
C THR A 55 1.83 -5.52 -12.63
N PRO A 56 2.60 -6.13 -11.73
CA PRO A 56 2.86 -5.56 -10.41
C PRO A 56 3.77 -4.34 -10.51
N ALA A 57 3.49 -3.33 -9.70
CA ALA A 57 4.29 -2.12 -9.57
C ALA A 57 4.58 -1.87 -8.09
N THR A 58 5.53 -2.62 -7.53
CA THR A 58 6.03 -2.38 -6.17
C THR A 58 6.72 -1.01 -6.13
N VAL A 59 6.25 -0.13 -5.23
CA VAL A 59 6.74 1.25 -5.13
C VAL A 59 7.76 1.36 -4.00
N ALA A 60 8.91 1.95 -4.28
CA ALA A 60 9.94 2.26 -3.29
C ALA A 60 10.71 3.52 -3.69
N ILE A 61 11.62 3.96 -2.83
CA ILE A 61 12.57 5.03 -3.12
C ILE A 61 13.97 4.44 -3.05
N ILE A 62 14.75 4.64 -4.10
CA ILE A 62 16.15 4.20 -4.17
C ILE A 62 17.01 5.41 -4.46
N ASP A 63 17.90 5.75 -3.53
CA ASP A 63 18.83 6.89 -3.63
C ASP A 63 18.11 8.18 -4.08
N GLY A 64 16.97 8.48 -3.42
CA GLY A 64 16.13 9.64 -3.69
C GLY A 64 15.29 9.55 -4.98
N THR A 65 15.38 8.47 -5.73
CA THR A 65 14.56 8.25 -6.93
C THR A 65 13.34 7.42 -6.58
N VAL A 66 12.15 7.90 -6.92
CA VAL A 66 10.91 7.13 -6.76
C VAL A 66 10.83 6.08 -7.86
N CYS A 67 10.85 4.82 -7.46
CA CYS A 67 10.74 3.67 -8.36
C CYS A 67 9.30 3.14 -8.35
N VAL A 68 8.74 2.90 -9.53
CA VAL A 68 7.42 2.31 -9.75
C VAL A 68 7.60 1.00 -10.50
N GLY A 69 7.46 -0.09 -9.79
CA GLY A 69 8.03 -1.38 -10.13
C GLY A 69 9.53 -1.41 -9.79
N LEU A 70 9.98 -2.51 -9.23
CA LEU A 70 11.38 -2.73 -8.85
C LEU A 70 12.04 -3.72 -9.79
N GLU A 71 13.27 -3.46 -10.16
CA GLU A 71 14.15 -4.47 -10.75
C GLU A 71 14.65 -5.41 -9.63
N LYS A 72 15.20 -6.56 -10.01
CA LYS A 72 15.62 -7.57 -9.04
C LYS A 72 16.58 -7.03 -7.99
N GLU A 73 17.58 -6.29 -8.42
CA GLU A 73 18.61 -5.70 -7.54
C GLU A 73 18.01 -4.69 -6.55
N GLU A 74 16.98 -3.96 -6.98
CA GLU A 74 16.26 -2.99 -6.14
C GLU A 74 15.39 -3.71 -5.10
N LEU A 75 14.74 -4.79 -5.50
CA LEU A 75 13.95 -5.63 -4.60
C LEU A 75 14.84 -6.31 -3.55
N ASP A 76 15.99 -6.83 -3.99
CA ASP A 76 17.02 -7.42 -3.10
C ASP A 76 17.51 -6.37 -2.09
N LEU A 77 17.76 -5.13 -2.52
CA LEU A 77 18.17 -4.03 -1.64
C LEU A 77 17.11 -3.72 -0.59
N ILE A 78 15.85 -3.55 -1.01
CA ILE A 78 14.73 -3.21 -0.10
C ILE A 78 14.49 -4.32 0.92
N SER A 79 14.68 -5.59 0.54
CA SER A 79 14.44 -6.74 1.41
C SER A 79 15.58 -7.02 2.39
N SER A 80 16.82 -6.77 2.03
CA SER A 80 18.01 -7.22 2.79
C SER A 80 18.70 -6.11 3.59
N SER A 81 18.59 -4.84 3.16
CA SER A 81 19.27 -3.73 3.81
C SER A 81 18.59 -3.31 5.12
N LYS A 82 19.37 -3.05 6.15
CA LYS A 82 18.91 -2.55 7.45
C LYS A 82 18.66 -1.03 7.47
N ASP A 83 19.17 -0.31 6.47
CA ASP A 83 19.14 1.15 6.43
C ASP A 83 17.95 1.71 5.64
N ILE A 84 17.02 0.84 5.22
CA ILE A 84 15.81 1.25 4.51
C ILE A 84 14.91 2.06 5.43
N LYS A 85 14.64 3.31 5.06
CA LYS A 85 13.74 4.19 5.82
C LYS A 85 12.29 3.83 5.55
N LYS A 86 11.45 3.94 6.59
CA LYS A 86 9.99 3.89 6.38
C LYS A 86 9.54 5.27 5.89
N VAL A 87 8.94 5.32 4.71
CA VAL A 87 8.55 6.57 4.06
C VAL A 87 7.03 6.62 3.89
N SER A 88 6.39 7.50 4.65
CA SER A 88 4.99 7.88 4.45
C SER A 88 4.91 9.09 3.51
N MET A 89 3.69 9.54 3.22
CA MET A 89 3.48 10.73 2.39
C MET A 89 4.24 11.95 2.95
N ARG A 90 4.35 12.08 4.26
CA ARG A 90 5.05 13.18 4.94
C ARG A 90 6.54 13.19 4.63
N GLU A 91 7.16 12.02 4.60
CA GLU A 91 8.60 11.88 4.36
C GLU A 91 8.98 11.85 2.88
N LEU A 92 8.01 11.69 1.96
CA LEU A 92 8.30 11.48 0.54
C LEU A 92 9.18 12.59 -0.06
N GLY A 93 8.90 13.84 0.27
CA GLY A 93 9.71 14.99 -0.17
C GLY A 93 11.12 14.99 0.43
N LEU A 94 11.24 14.65 1.71
CA LEU A 94 12.55 14.54 2.38
C LEU A 94 13.37 13.40 1.80
N ALA A 95 12.76 12.22 1.63
CA ALA A 95 13.43 11.05 1.09
C ALA A 95 14.01 11.31 -0.30
N THR A 96 13.24 11.96 -1.17
CA THR A 96 13.70 12.30 -2.53
C THR A 96 14.76 13.40 -2.54
N SER A 97 14.67 14.39 -1.65
CA SER A 97 15.64 15.51 -1.60
C SER A 97 16.95 15.14 -0.93
N LEU A 98 16.91 14.23 0.05
CA LEU A 98 18.08 13.82 0.83
C LEU A 98 18.73 12.53 0.30
N GLY A 99 18.27 12.00 -0.82
CA GLY A 99 18.84 10.80 -1.42
C GLY A 99 18.60 9.52 -0.61
N TRP A 100 17.48 9.41 0.14
CA TRP A 100 17.22 8.22 0.94
C TRP A 100 16.82 7.03 0.07
N SER A 101 17.19 5.83 0.55
CA SER A 101 16.52 4.61 0.15
C SER A 101 15.45 4.26 1.19
N GLY A 102 14.23 3.99 0.73
CA GLY A 102 13.08 3.86 1.61
C GLY A 102 11.95 3.04 1.04
N ALA A 103 11.27 2.34 1.95
CA ALA A 103 10.07 1.58 1.68
C ALA A 103 8.83 2.46 1.88
N THR A 104 7.93 2.45 0.90
CA THR A 104 6.72 3.26 0.92
C THR A 104 5.60 2.59 1.72
N THR A 105 4.91 3.38 2.55
CA THR A 105 3.67 2.97 3.23
C THR A 105 2.48 3.05 2.28
N VAL A 106 1.29 2.67 2.77
CA VAL A 106 0.04 2.83 2.01
C VAL A 106 -0.12 4.27 1.51
N SER A 107 0.03 5.27 2.38
CA SER A 107 -0.18 6.68 2.02
C SER A 107 0.77 7.18 0.94
N SER A 108 2.05 6.86 1.02
CA SER A 108 3.04 7.26 0.00
C SER A 108 2.90 6.46 -1.29
N THR A 109 2.59 5.15 -1.20
CA THR A 109 2.30 4.32 -2.38
C THR A 109 1.10 4.85 -3.14
N MET A 110 -0.01 5.17 -2.46
CA MET A 110 -1.19 5.79 -3.06
C MET A 110 -0.86 7.10 -3.77
N HIS A 111 -0.08 7.96 -3.12
CA HIS A 111 0.31 9.25 -3.70
C HIS A 111 1.14 9.08 -4.99
N VAL A 112 2.12 8.17 -4.97
CA VAL A 112 2.94 7.86 -6.14
C VAL A 112 2.08 7.22 -7.23
N ALA A 113 1.28 6.20 -6.90
CA ALA A 113 0.41 5.50 -7.84
C ALA A 113 -0.56 6.45 -8.55
N LYS A 114 -1.23 7.33 -7.79
CA LYS A 114 -2.13 8.34 -8.35
C LYS A 114 -1.41 9.28 -9.33
N ARG A 115 -0.20 9.70 -8.98
CA ARG A 115 0.60 10.60 -9.83
C ARG A 115 1.02 9.97 -11.15
N VAL A 116 1.13 8.66 -11.20
CA VAL A 116 1.49 7.91 -12.41
C VAL A 116 0.29 7.22 -13.07
N ASN A 117 -0.94 7.60 -12.68
CA ASN A 117 -2.20 7.08 -13.22
C ASN A 117 -2.35 5.54 -13.04
N ILE A 118 -1.95 5.02 -11.88
CA ILE A 118 -2.32 3.68 -11.43
C ILE A 118 -3.51 3.84 -10.49
N GLU A 119 -4.63 3.22 -10.82
CA GLU A 119 -5.91 3.43 -10.13
C GLU A 119 -6.24 2.35 -9.10
N VAL A 120 -5.50 1.25 -9.10
CA VAL A 120 -5.73 0.12 -8.18
C VAL A 120 -4.46 -0.17 -7.40
N PHE A 121 -4.60 -0.31 -6.10
CA PHE A 121 -3.54 -0.64 -5.16
C PHE A 121 -3.97 -1.81 -4.27
N ALA A 122 -3.10 -2.79 -4.07
CA ALA A 122 -3.32 -3.88 -3.14
C ALA A 122 -2.27 -3.85 -2.01
N THR A 123 -2.74 -4.06 -0.79
CA THR A 123 -1.92 -4.15 0.43
C THR A 123 -2.45 -5.23 1.35
N GLY A 124 -1.62 -5.77 2.22
CA GLY A 124 -2.08 -6.69 3.27
C GLY A 124 -3.01 -6.01 4.26
N GLY A 125 -2.75 -4.75 4.63
CA GLY A 125 -3.60 -3.99 5.53
C GLY A 125 -3.22 -2.54 5.64
N ILE A 126 -4.24 -1.70 5.78
CA ILE A 126 -4.08 -0.26 5.97
C ILE A 126 -3.67 0.07 7.41
N GLY A 127 -3.04 1.23 7.59
CA GLY A 127 -2.94 1.87 8.90
C GLY A 127 -4.30 2.42 9.36
N GLY A 128 -4.37 2.81 10.61
CA GLY A 128 -5.61 3.28 11.22
C GLY A 128 -5.35 4.06 12.50
N VAL A 129 -6.29 4.02 13.41
CA VAL A 129 -6.22 4.63 14.74
C VAL A 129 -5.52 3.66 15.69
N HIS A 130 -4.46 4.10 16.38
CA HIS A 130 -3.78 3.28 17.37
C HIS A 130 -4.60 3.17 18.67
N ARG A 131 -4.39 2.07 19.44
CA ARG A 131 -5.22 1.77 20.62
C ARG A 131 -5.16 2.86 21.68
N ASP A 132 -4.01 3.44 21.92
CA ASP A 132 -3.82 4.51 22.93
C ASP A 132 -3.97 5.91 22.33
N VAL A 133 -4.88 6.07 21.35
CA VAL A 133 -5.09 7.34 20.64
C VAL A 133 -5.49 8.49 21.58
N ASP A 134 -6.19 8.19 22.66
CA ASP A 134 -6.63 9.19 23.65
C ASP A 134 -5.45 9.89 24.35
N GLN A 135 -4.28 9.24 24.38
CA GLN A 135 -3.05 9.77 24.97
C GLN A 135 -2.05 10.25 23.92
N SER A 136 -1.94 9.53 22.80
CA SER A 136 -0.88 9.74 21.80
C SER A 136 -1.32 10.52 20.57
N PHE A 137 -2.62 10.58 20.27
CA PHE A 137 -3.16 11.02 18.97
C PHE A 137 -2.49 10.31 17.78
N ASP A 138 -2.00 9.07 17.98
CA ASP A 138 -1.34 8.31 16.91
C ASP A 138 -2.38 7.76 15.93
N ILE A 139 -2.47 8.44 14.80
CA ILE A 139 -3.39 8.12 13.69
C ILE A 139 -2.56 8.05 12.41
N SER A 140 -2.71 6.96 11.68
CA SER A 140 -1.98 6.76 10.43
C SER A 140 -2.37 7.77 9.35
N GLN A 141 -1.38 8.27 8.62
CA GLN A 141 -1.60 9.08 7.41
C GLN A 141 -2.35 8.33 6.30
N ASP A 142 -2.43 7.01 6.37
CA ASP A 142 -3.16 6.20 5.40
C ASP A 142 -4.62 6.61 5.33
N LEU A 143 -5.24 6.95 6.48
CA LEU A 143 -6.65 7.38 6.52
C LEU A 143 -6.86 8.70 5.75
N ALA A 144 -5.93 9.65 5.90
CA ALA A 144 -5.98 10.90 5.16
C ALA A 144 -5.72 10.69 3.65
N ALA A 145 -4.87 9.75 3.27
CA ALA A 145 -4.65 9.40 1.87
C ALA A 145 -5.89 8.74 1.25
N LEU A 146 -6.50 7.80 1.96
CA LEU A 146 -7.73 7.12 1.54
C LEU A 146 -8.89 8.09 1.30
N SER A 147 -9.00 9.15 2.09
CA SER A 147 -10.05 10.17 1.94
C SER A 147 -9.83 11.16 0.79
N ARG A 148 -8.57 11.38 0.39
CA ARG A 148 -8.21 12.43 -0.57
C ARG A 148 -7.87 11.93 -1.97
N LEU A 149 -7.44 10.68 -2.07
CA LEU A 149 -6.96 10.13 -3.34
C LEU A 149 -8.01 9.20 -3.93
N SER A 150 -8.51 9.55 -5.10
CA SER A 150 -9.47 8.72 -5.83
C SER A 150 -8.76 7.52 -6.45
N MET A 151 -8.82 6.36 -5.77
CA MET A 151 -8.32 5.07 -6.26
C MET A 151 -8.98 3.92 -5.48
N VAL A 152 -8.91 2.72 -6.04
CA VAL A 152 -9.36 1.49 -5.36
C VAL A 152 -8.22 0.92 -4.55
N VAL A 153 -8.44 0.75 -3.25
CA VAL A 153 -7.48 0.09 -2.34
C VAL A 153 -8.07 -1.22 -1.86
N VAL A 154 -7.43 -2.32 -2.20
CA VAL A 154 -7.82 -3.67 -1.78
C VAL A 154 -6.95 -4.09 -0.59
N SER A 155 -7.57 -4.50 0.51
CA SER A 155 -6.85 -4.91 1.71
C SER A 155 -7.63 -5.94 2.55
N ALA A 156 -6.95 -6.57 3.50
CA ALA A 156 -7.59 -7.36 4.55
C ALA A 156 -8.06 -6.49 5.75
N GLY A 157 -8.39 -5.23 5.50
CA GLY A 157 -8.80 -4.24 6.50
C GLY A 157 -7.62 -3.53 7.14
N ALA A 158 -7.81 -3.03 8.36
CA ALA A 158 -6.76 -2.39 9.13
C ALA A 158 -5.90 -3.43 9.87
N LYS A 159 -4.62 -3.09 10.10
CA LYS A 159 -3.67 -3.96 10.80
C LYS A 159 -4.18 -4.32 12.19
N SER A 160 -3.96 -5.56 12.63
CA SER A 160 -4.51 -6.13 13.87
C SER A 160 -4.08 -5.42 15.17
N ILE A 161 -3.00 -4.65 15.15
CA ILE A 161 -2.51 -3.85 16.29
C ILE A 161 -3.36 -2.60 16.56
N LEU A 162 -4.24 -2.22 15.62
CA LEU A 162 -5.01 -0.98 15.65
C LEU A 162 -6.32 -1.13 16.42
N ASP A 163 -6.91 -0.01 16.78
CA ASP A 163 -8.28 0.09 17.28
C ASP A 163 -9.23 0.06 16.07
N LEU A 164 -9.77 -1.13 15.77
CA LEU A 164 -10.61 -1.32 14.59
C LEU A 164 -11.91 -0.51 14.65
N PRO A 165 -12.65 -0.47 15.78
CA PRO A 165 -13.84 0.38 15.88
C PRO A 165 -13.56 1.85 15.59
N LYS A 166 -12.56 2.45 16.25
CA LYS A 166 -12.19 3.85 16.02
C LYS A 166 -11.68 4.10 14.59
N THR A 167 -10.98 3.12 14.01
CA THR A 167 -10.51 3.21 12.62
C THR A 167 -11.68 3.27 11.64
N VAL A 168 -12.70 2.42 11.82
CA VAL A 168 -13.89 2.39 10.97
C VAL A 168 -14.68 3.68 11.11
N GLU A 169 -14.91 4.17 12.36
CA GLU A 169 -15.61 5.44 12.60
C GLU A 169 -14.88 6.62 11.93
N LEU A 170 -13.55 6.63 11.98
CA LEU A 170 -12.79 7.70 11.34
C LEU A 170 -12.81 7.60 9.81
N LEU A 171 -12.79 6.39 9.23
CA LEU A 171 -12.97 6.20 7.79
C LEU A 171 -14.34 6.72 7.32
N GLU A 172 -15.40 6.42 8.07
CA GLU A 172 -16.76 6.97 7.80
C GLU A 172 -16.77 8.49 7.89
N THR A 173 -16.21 9.05 8.95
CA THR A 173 -16.13 10.51 9.16
C THR A 173 -15.37 11.20 8.02
N LEU A 174 -14.34 10.56 7.49
CA LEU A 174 -13.54 11.07 6.37
C LEU A 174 -14.20 10.82 5.00
N GLY A 175 -15.37 10.19 4.95
CA GLY A 175 -16.12 9.92 3.72
C GLY A 175 -15.50 8.83 2.83
N VAL A 176 -14.71 7.92 3.42
CA VAL A 176 -14.13 6.80 2.68
C VAL A 176 -15.19 5.75 2.40
N CYS A 177 -15.43 5.45 1.12
CA CYS A 177 -16.36 4.41 0.71
C CYS A 177 -15.79 3.03 1.00
N MET A 178 -16.31 2.37 2.04
CA MET A 178 -15.88 1.02 2.43
C MET A 178 -16.81 -0.03 1.85
N VAL A 179 -16.25 -0.96 1.07
CA VAL A 179 -16.99 -2.06 0.46
C VAL A 179 -16.34 -3.40 0.80
N GLY A 180 -17.15 -4.39 1.12
CA GLY A 180 -16.71 -5.74 1.43
C GLY A 180 -16.95 -6.69 0.26
N PHE A 181 -15.89 -7.29 -0.28
CA PHE A 181 -16.04 -8.31 -1.32
C PHE A 181 -16.64 -9.59 -0.73
N LYS A 182 -17.90 -9.88 -1.09
CA LYS A 182 -18.72 -11.00 -0.58
C LYS A 182 -18.95 -11.02 0.94
N THR A 183 -18.72 -9.91 1.64
CA THR A 183 -18.89 -9.82 3.09
C THR A 183 -19.49 -8.46 3.49
N ASN A 184 -20.20 -8.42 4.61
CA ASN A 184 -20.62 -7.19 5.29
C ASN A 184 -19.71 -6.86 6.49
N ASP A 185 -18.78 -7.76 6.83
CA ASP A 185 -17.89 -7.57 7.96
C ASP A 185 -16.61 -6.85 7.52
N PHE A 186 -16.21 -5.85 8.28
CA PHE A 186 -14.87 -5.28 8.17
C PHE A 186 -13.86 -6.33 8.66
N PRO A 187 -12.87 -6.73 7.85
CA PRO A 187 -11.95 -7.79 8.24
C PRO A 187 -10.97 -7.33 9.33
N SER A 188 -10.48 -8.28 10.11
CA SER A 188 -9.53 -8.06 11.20
C SER A 188 -8.12 -8.57 10.83
N PHE A 189 -7.63 -8.17 9.67
CA PHE A 189 -6.32 -8.49 9.12
C PHE A 189 -6.06 -10.02 8.97
N TYR A 190 -5.86 -10.75 10.07
CA TYR A 190 -5.67 -12.21 10.09
C TYR A 190 -6.99 -12.98 10.20
N SER A 191 -8.07 -12.31 10.58
CA SER A 191 -9.40 -12.90 10.72
C SER A 191 -10.38 -12.29 9.72
N ARG A 192 -11.24 -13.14 9.15
CA ARG A 192 -12.25 -12.70 8.17
C ARG A 192 -13.30 -11.76 8.73
N SER A 193 -13.52 -11.79 10.03
CA SER A 193 -14.51 -10.96 10.70
C SER A 193 -13.90 -10.28 11.91
N SER A 194 -14.19 -9.00 12.08
CA SER A 194 -13.96 -8.24 13.32
C SER A 194 -15.23 -8.11 14.17
N GLY A 195 -16.37 -8.57 13.68
CA GLY A 195 -17.69 -8.33 14.25
C GLY A 195 -18.27 -6.94 13.89
N ILE A 196 -17.53 -6.10 13.18
CA ILE A 196 -17.96 -4.76 12.77
C ILE A 196 -18.65 -4.84 11.41
N LYS A 197 -19.98 -4.70 11.38
CA LYS A 197 -20.81 -4.78 10.18
C LYS A 197 -21.06 -3.40 9.58
N LYS A 198 -20.00 -2.75 9.10
CA LYS A 198 -20.07 -1.38 8.57
C LYS A 198 -19.61 -1.26 7.11
N VAL A 199 -19.44 -2.37 6.42
CA VAL A 199 -19.08 -2.36 4.99
C VAL A 199 -20.27 -2.80 4.14
N THR A 200 -20.43 -2.15 2.99
CA THR A 200 -21.44 -2.55 2.01
C THR A 200 -20.95 -3.74 1.23
N LYS A 201 -21.72 -4.83 1.26
CA LYS A 201 -21.37 -6.05 0.52
C LYS A 201 -21.47 -5.81 -0.99
N LEU A 202 -20.39 -6.05 -1.69
CA LEU A 202 -20.37 -6.18 -3.14
C LEU A 202 -20.27 -7.65 -3.55
N SER A 203 -21.02 -8.01 -4.60
CA SER A 203 -20.83 -9.27 -5.33
C SER A 203 -20.46 -8.95 -6.78
N LEU A 204 -19.83 -9.90 -7.48
CA LEU A 204 -19.47 -9.75 -8.91
C LEU A 204 -20.68 -9.51 -9.82
N ILE A 205 -21.90 -9.78 -9.34
CA ILE A 205 -23.16 -9.58 -10.09
C ILE A 205 -23.55 -8.08 -10.17
N HIS A 206 -22.99 -7.24 -9.30
CA HIS A 206 -23.29 -5.80 -9.23
C HIS A 206 -22.21 -4.92 -9.87
N ILE A 207 -21.22 -5.51 -10.50
CA ILE A 207 -20.18 -4.86 -11.29
C ILE A 207 -20.51 -5.10 -12.80
#